data_69376a2b8b6f55ec8af6ee93844e252b
#
_entry.id   69376a2b8b6f55ec8af6ee93844e252b
#
_cell.length_a   1.000
_cell.length_b   1.000
_cell.length_c   1.000
_cell.angle_alpha   90.00
_cell.angle_beta   90.00
_cell.angle_gamma   90.00
#
_symmetry.space_group_name_H-M   'P 1'
#
loop_
_entity.id
_entity.type
_entity.pdbx_description
1 polymer ?
#
loop_
_entity_poly.entity_id
_entity_poly.type
_entity_poly.pdbx_seq_one_letter_code
_entity_poly.pdbx_strand_id
1 'polypeptide(L)'
;MRTKIITFIIFLSYTILSANEGQHPDGKKVFETYCWGCHHQTAMAFGPSFSTIASQRTAEEIAAMITDPVAVSKVLGYKRNAMPALKLTPKDLKAITDYILSFKDASKKEDNQSKEYNKTIIEEPYPNIAITKETH
;
A
#
# COMPACT_ATOMS: atom_id res chain seq x y z
N MET A 1 -42.48 30.90 2.14
CA MET A 1 -41.92 29.99 1.13
C MET A 1 -40.42 30.23 0.89
N ARG A 2 -39.88 31.41 0.93
CA ARG A 2 -38.45 31.72 0.67
C ARG A 2 -37.47 31.09 1.67
N THR A 3 -37.80 31.03 2.94
CA THR A 3 -36.94 30.48 4.02
C THR A 3 -36.73 28.95 3.91
N LYS A 4 -37.75 28.21 3.47
CA LYS A 4 -37.65 26.74 3.32
C LYS A 4 -36.77 26.33 2.15
N ILE A 5 -36.68 27.14 1.10
CA ILE A 5 -35.83 26.88 -0.08
C ILE A 5 -34.37 27.11 0.28
N ILE A 6 -34.03 28.10 1.06
CA ILE A 6 -32.65 28.39 1.49
C ILE A 6 -32.09 27.26 2.37
N THR A 7 -32.92 26.72 3.28
CA THR A 7 -32.53 25.60 4.15
C THR A 7 -32.27 24.33 3.34
N PHE A 8 -33.03 24.08 2.28
CA PHE A 8 -32.86 22.93 1.41
C PHE A 8 -31.58 23.01 0.55
N ILE A 9 -31.22 24.22 0.10
CA ILE A 9 -29.98 24.45 -0.68
C ILE A 9 -28.75 24.27 0.19
N ILE A 10 -28.78 24.67 1.46
CA ILE A 10 -27.67 24.48 2.40
C ILE A 10 -27.48 23.00 2.73
N PHE A 11 -28.55 22.20 2.82
CA PHE A 11 -28.43 20.74 3.05
C PHE A 11 -27.90 19.99 1.84
N LEU A 12 -28.18 20.45 0.62
CA LEU A 12 -27.71 19.81 -0.61
C LEU A 12 -26.22 20.05 -0.88
N SER A 13 -25.64 21.12 -0.34
CA SER A 13 -24.23 21.45 -0.50
C SER A 13 -23.30 20.66 0.46
N TYR A 14 -23.82 19.98 1.47
CA TYR A 14 -23.04 19.20 2.43
C TYR A 14 -22.73 17.76 1.97
N THR A 15 -23.33 17.29 0.88
CA THR A 15 -23.18 15.89 0.43
C THR A 15 -22.04 15.66 -0.57
N ILE A 16 -21.25 16.68 -0.93
CA ILE A 16 -20.20 16.54 -1.96
C ILE A 16 -18.78 16.42 -1.35
N LEU A 17 -18.65 16.25 -0.05
CA LEU A 17 -17.35 16.04 0.59
C LEU A 17 -17.18 14.59 1.06
N SER A 18 -17.59 13.63 0.24
CA SER A 18 -17.20 12.24 0.44
C SER A 18 -15.92 11.99 -0.32
N ALA A 19 -14.85 12.03 0.44
CA ALA A 19 -13.54 11.45 0.25
C ALA A 19 -13.38 10.66 -1.04
N ASN A 20 -12.60 11.20 -1.94
CA ASN A 20 -12.00 10.45 -3.02
C ASN A 20 -10.82 9.65 -2.46
N GLU A 21 -11.11 8.62 -1.65
CA GLU A 21 -10.10 7.68 -1.20
C GLU A 21 -9.63 6.86 -2.40
N GLY A 22 -8.47 7.23 -2.93
CA GLY A 22 -7.56 6.28 -3.57
C GLY A 22 -7.97 5.68 -4.90
N GLN A 23 -8.86 6.28 -5.67
CA GLN A 23 -9.10 5.81 -7.03
C GLN A 23 -8.16 6.52 -8.03
N HIS A 24 -6.96 5.96 -8.18
CA HIS A 24 -6.10 6.18 -9.34
C HIS A 24 -6.29 5.00 -10.30
N PRO A 25 -7.37 4.97 -11.14
CA PRO A 25 -7.69 3.82 -11.99
C PRO A 25 -6.54 3.50 -12.95
N ASP A 26 -5.86 4.52 -13.45
CA ASP A 26 -4.68 4.36 -14.30
C ASP A 26 -3.49 3.75 -13.53
N GLY A 27 -3.23 4.17 -12.29
CA GLY A 27 -2.16 3.63 -11.45
C GLY A 27 -2.39 2.17 -11.05
N LYS A 28 -3.63 1.79 -10.74
CA LYS A 28 -4.00 0.40 -10.50
C LYS A 28 -3.76 -0.47 -11.74
N LYS A 29 -4.13 0.01 -12.92
CA LYS A 29 -3.89 -0.71 -14.18
C LYS A 29 -2.39 -0.90 -14.45
N VAL A 30 -1.57 0.11 -14.22
CA VAL A 30 -0.11 0.00 -14.33
C VAL A 30 0.43 -1.04 -13.34
N PHE A 31 -0.05 -1.02 -12.08
CA PHE A 31 0.32 -2.01 -11.08
C PHE A 31 0.00 -3.43 -11.54
N GLU A 32 -1.21 -3.69 -11.99
CA GLU A 32 -1.66 -5.01 -12.44
C GLU A 32 -0.88 -5.50 -13.67
N THR A 33 -0.39 -4.57 -14.50
CA THR A 33 0.34 -4.90 -15.73
C THR A 33 1.83 -5.18 -15.48
N TYR A 34 2.48 -4.41 -14.60
CA TYR A 34 3.94 -4.40 -14.50
C TYR A 34 4.48 -4.75 -13.11
N CYS A 35 3.70 -4.60 -12.05
CA CYS A 35 4.20 -4.66 -10.68
C CYS A 35 3.69 -5.88 -9.89
N TRP A 36 2.51 -6.37 -10.22
CA TRP A 36 1.79 -7.44 -9.51
C TRP A 36 2.61 -8.71 -9.28
N GLY A 37 3.46 -9.10 -10.23
CA GLY A 37 4.27 -10.32 -10.10
C GLY A 37 5.33 -10.28 -8.99
N CYS A 38 5.69 -9.08 -8.53
CA CYS A 38 6.75 -8.88 -7.53
C CYS A 38 6.31 -8.08 -6.31
N HIS A 39 5.32 -7.23 -6.43
CA HIS A 39 4.83 -6.36 -5.36
C HIS A 39 3.36 -6.62 -5.04
N HIS A 40 3.00 -6.42 -3.77
CA HIS A 40 1.62 -6.39 -3.32
C HIS A 40 1.33 -5.02 -2.68
N GLN A 41 0.06 -4.63 -2.54
CA GLN A 41 -0.31 -3.32 -2.00
C GLN A 41 0.06 -3.19 -0.52
N THR A 42 -0.24 -4.19 0.28
CA THR A 42 -0.07 -4.15 1.73
C THR A 42 0.81 -5.29 2.26
N ALA A 43 0.76 -6.47 1.68
CA ALA A 43 1.53 -7.62 2.15
C ALA A 43 2.94 -7.70 1.53
N MET A 44 3.89 -8.32 2.22
CA MET A 44 5.20 -8.68 1.68
C MET A 44 5.03 -9.74 0.59
N ALA A 45 5.71 -9.53 -0.55
CA ALA A 45 5.79 -10.47 -1.65
C ALA A 45 7.28 -10.71 -2.01
N PHE A 46 7.62 -10.89 -3.28
CA PHE A 46 9.01 -10.96 -3.71
C PHE A 46 9.75 -9.62 -3.46
N GLY A 47 9.09 -8.51 -3.72
CA GLY A 47 9.51 -7.16 -3.33
C GLY A 47 8.73 -6.62 -2.12
N PRO A 48 9.13 -5.45 -1.60
CA PRO A 48 8.42 -4.79 -0.50
C PRO A 48 6.99 -4.39 -0.92
N SER A 49 6.07 -4.33 0.06
CA SER A 49 4.71 -3.87 -0.18
C SER A 49 4.68 -2.38 -0.55
N PHE A 50 3.61 -1.93 -1.22
CA PHE A 50 3.42 -0.52 -1.52
C PHE A 50 3.23 0.31 -0.25
N SER A 51 2.59 -0.22 0.78
CA SER A 51 2.49 0.44 2.08
C SER A 51 3.87 0.69 2.70
N THR A 52 4.78 -0.28 2.63
CA THR A 52 6.17 -0.12 3.08
C THR A 52 6.92 0.92 2.24
N ILE A 53 6.82 0.84 0.92
CA ILE A 53 7.47 1.80 0.01
C ILE A 53 6.97 3.22 0.29
N ALA A 54 5.66 3.41 0.34
CA ALA A 54 5.02 4.71 0.56
C ALA A 54 5.37 5.34 1.91
N SER A 55 5.62 4.53 2.95
CA SER A 55 6.02 5.03 4.27
C SER A 55 7.48 5.47 4.34
N GLN A 56 8.35 4.95 3.46
CA GLN A 56 9.79 5.12 3.52
C GLN A 56 10.38 5.96 2.38
N ARG A 57 9.63 6.21 1.31
CA ARG A 57 10.12 6.83 0.07
C ARG A 57 9.31 8.03 -0.35
N THR A 58 9.99 8.99 -0.99
CA THR A 58 9.34 10.14 -1.64
C THR A 58 8.82 9.76 -3.03
N ALA A 59 7.99 10.62 -3.62
CA ALA A 59 7.50 10.43 -4.99
C ALA A 59 8.64 10.34 -6.00
N GLU A 60 9.66 11.18 -5.83
CA GLU A 60 10.83 11.24 -6.69
C GLU A 60 11.67 9.97 -6.59
N GLU A 61 11.91 9.46 -5.38
CA GLU A 61 12.63 8.21 -5.16
C GLU A 61 11.90 7.00 -5.76
N ILE A 62 10.57 6.96 -5.64
CA ILE A 62 9.73 5.92 -6.24
C ILE A 62 9.82 5.98 -7.76
N ALA A 63 9.61 7.15 -8.36
CA ALA A 63 9.68 7.33 -9.80
C ALA A 63 11.09 7.01 -10.35
N ALA A 64 12.14 7.43 -9.66
CA ALA A 64 13.52 7.13 -10.02
C ALA A 64 13.80 5.61 -9.92
N MET A 65 13.33 4.92 -8.87
CA MET A 65 13.50 3.48 -8.72
C MET A 65 12.77 2.70 -9.83
N ILE A 66 11.65 3.17 -10.31
CA ILE A 66 10.92 2.54 -11.42
C ILE A 66 11.70 2.67 -12.74
N THR A 67 12.33 3.82 -12.97
CA THR A 67 13.00 4.14 -14.24
C THR A 67 14.45 3.68 -14.31
N ASP A 68 15.20 3.78 -13.20
CA ASP A 68 16.61 3.34 -13.12
C ASP A 68 16.89 2.68 -11.75
N PRO A 69 16.38 1.46 -11.53
CA PRO A 69 16.54 0.75 -10.26
C PRO A 69 18.00 0.40 -9.96
N VAL A 70 18.87 0.28 -10.96
CA VAL A 70 20.29 -0.05 -10.75
C VAL A 70 21.04 1.12 -10.14
N ALA A 71 20.86 2.34 -10.68
CA ALA A 71 21.50 3.54 -10.12
C ALA A 71 20.93 3.87 -8.74
N VAL A 72 19.59 3.85 -8.60
CA VAL A 72 18.91 4.25 -7.36
C VAL A 72 19.20 3.27 -6.23
N SER A 73 19.25 1.95 -6.49
CA SER A 73 19.58 0.97 -5.44
C SER A 73 20.98 1.18 -4.85
N LYS A 74 21.94 1.63 -5.65
CA LYS A 74 23.29 1.98 -5.15
C LYS A 74 23.24 3.19 -4.22
N VAL A 75 22.49 4.23 -4.59
CA VAL A 75 22.33 5.44 -3.77
C VAL A 75 21.61 5.12 -2.45
N LEU A 76 20.59 4.26 -2.50
CA LEU A 76 19.83 3.84 -1.33
C LEU A 76 20.53 2.74 -0.50
N GLY A 77 21.70 2.27 -0.91
CA GLY A 77 22.49 1.28 -0.17
C GLY A 77 21.97 -0.16 -0.24
N TYR A 78 21.16 -0.49 -1.24
CA TYR A 78 20.69 -1.87 -1.42
C TYR A 78 21.81 -2.77 -1.93
N LYS A 79 22.05 -3.87 -1.23
CA LYS A 79 23.05 -4.86 -1.61
C LYS A 79 22.66 -5.67 -2.86
N ARG A 80 21.37 -5.79 -3.11
CA ARG A 80 20.81 -6.53 -4.26
C ARG A 80 19.64 -5.74 -4.83
N ASN A 81 19.50 -5.77 -6.15
CA ASN A 81 18.35 -5.25 -6.86
C ASN A 81 17.95 -6.26 -7.93
N ALA A 82 16.72 -6.74 -7.87
CA ALA A 82 16.11 -7.62 -8.87
C ALA A 82 14.99 -6.92 -9.65
N MET A 83 14.70 -5.65 -9.33
CA MET A 83 13.67 -4.88 -10.02
C MET A 83 14.17 -4.49 -11.42
N PRO A 84 13.43 -4.79 -12.49
CA PRO A 84 13.79 -4.34 -13.84
C PRO A 84 13.46 -2.83 -14.00
N ALA A 85 14.21 -2.15 -14.85
CA ALA A 85 13.87 -0.78 -15.27
C ALA A 85 12.64 -0.80 -16.18
N LEU A 86 11.64 0.02 -15.88
CA LEU A 86 10.41 0.11 -16.66
C LEU A 86 10.39 1.39 -17.50
N LYS A 87 10.08 1.25 -18.79
CA LYS A 87 9.91 2.36 -19.72
C LYS A 87 8.42 2.73 -19.79
N LEU A 88 7.97 3.47 -18.80
CA LEU A 88 6.59 3.98 -18.72
C LEU A 88 6.47 5.34 -19.40
N THR A 89 5.27 5.68 -19.87
CA THR A 89 4.99 7.07 -20.26
C THR A 89 5.02 7.97 -19.03
N PRO A 90 5.27 9.29 -19.17
CA PRO A 90 5.22 10.22 -18.04
C PRO A 90 3.87 10.16 -17.27
N LYS A 91 2.78 9.95 -17.99
CA LYS A 91 1.44 9.78 -17.40
C LYS A 91 1.36 8.53 -16.55
N ASP A 92 1.81 7.39 -17.06
CA ASP A 92 1.76 6.11 -16.36
C ASP A 92 2.71 6.09 -15.16
N LEU A 93 3.90 6.69 -15.30
CA LEU A 93 4.85 6.83 -14.20
C LEU A 93 4.27 7.67 -13.06
N LYS A 94 3.63 8.79 -13.37
CA LYS A 94 2.93 9.59 -12.38
C LYS A 94 1.79 8.81 -11.73
N ALA A 95 0.96 8.15 -12.53
CA ALA A 95 -0.19 7.40 -12.05
C ALA A 95 0.20 6.26 -11.09
N ILE A 96 1.24 5.48 -11.40
CA ILE A 96 1.74 4.42 -10.52
C ILE A 96 2.39 4.98 -9.27
N THR A 97 3.12 6.09 -9.36
CA THR A 97 3.73 6.76 -8.21
C THR A 97 2.65 7.23 -7.23
N ASP A 98 1.62 7.92 -7.72
CA ASP A 98 0.48 8.37 -6.92
C ASP A 98 -0.28 7.17 -6.30
N TYR A 99 -0.46 6.10 -7.08
CA TYR A 99 -1.09 4.87 -6.59
C TYR A 99 -0.30 4.22 -5.46
N ILE A 100 1.03 4.11 -5.57
CA ILE A 100 1.89 3.61 -4.49
C ILE A 100 1.73 4.48 -3.24
N LEU A 101 1.81 5.80 -3.38
CA LEU A 101 1.72 6.74 -2.25
C LEU A 101 0.36 6.72 -1.56
N SER A 102 -0.71 6.31 -2.24
CA SER A 102 -2.04 6.17 -1.64
C SER A 102 -2.10 5.10 -0.53
N PHE A 103 -1.11 4.21 -0.46
CA PHE A 103 -1.00 3.18 0.60
C PHE A 103 -0.22 3.62 1.83
N LYS A 104 0.20 4.89 1.92
CA LYS A 104 1.02 5.39 3.04
C LYS A 104 0.39 5.16 4.42
N ASP A 105 -0.91 5.35 4.54
CA ASP A 105 -1.60 5.17 5.82
C ASP A 105 -2.00 3.71 6.11
N ALA A 106 -1.93 2.83 5.12
CA ALA A 106 -2.20 1.41 5.31
C ALA A 106 -1.13 0.74 6.19
N SER A 107 0.13 1.18 6.14
CA SER A 107 1.22 0.66 6.98
C SER A 107 0.97 0.86 8.48
N LYS A 108 0.32 1.94 8.87
CA LYS A 108 -0.02 2.22 10.28
C LYS A 108 -1.09 1.29 10.83
N LYS A 109 -2.00 0.80 9.98
CA LYS A 109 -3.05 -0.14 10.38
C LYS A 109 -2.49 -1.54 10.61
N GLU A 110 -1.54 -1.98 9.79
CA GLU A 110 -0.90 -3.29 9.93
C GLU A 110 -0.01 -3.37 11.18
N ASP A 111 0.74 -2.32 11.50
CA ASP A 111 1.55 -2.25 12.71
C ASP A 111 0.71 -2.33 13.99
N ASN A 112 -0.47 -1.74 14.00
CA ASN A 112 -1.38 -1.81 15.14
C ASN A 112 -2.05 -3.20 15.24
N GLN A 113 -2.44 -3.79 14.12
CA GLN A 113 -3.07 -5.10 14.10
C GLN A 113 -2.09 -6.24 14.47
N SER A 114 -0.83 -6.15 14.04
CA SER A 114 0.19 -7.12 14.42
C SER A 114 0.58 -7.02 15.89
N LYS A 115 0.58 -5.82 16.48
CA LYS A 115 0.79 -5.62 17.91
C LYS A 115 -0.37 -6.17 18.75
N GLU A 116 -1.60 -5.96 18.31
CA GLU A 116 -2.81 -6.49 18.95
C GLU A 116 -2.83 -8.03 18.90
N TYR A 117 -2.54 -8.61 17.71
CA TYR A 117 -2.48 -10.06 17.52
C TYR A 117 -1.40 -10.72 18.39
N ASN A 118 -0.20 -10.16 18.44
CA ASN A 118 0.89 -10.68 19.26
C ASN A 118 0.57 -10.56 20.76
N LYS A 119 -0.14 -9.52 21.20
CA LYS A 119 -0.58 -9.37 22.57
C LYS A 119 -1.58 -10.47 22.95
N THR A 120 -2.52 -10.77 22.08
CA THR A 120 -3.57 -11.80 22.31
C THR A 120 -2.97 -13.21 22.39
N ILE A 121 -1.96 -13.53 21.55
CA ILE A 121 -1.31 -14.86 21.56
C ILE A 121 -0.51 -15.10 22.85
N ILE A 122 0.04 -14.07 23.46
CA ILE A 122 0.82 -14.22 24.70
C ILE A 122 -0.07 -14.49 25.92
N GLU A 123 -1.34 -14.09 25.86
CA GLU A 123 -2.29 -14.25 26.96
C GLU A 123 -3.09 -15.56 26.93
N GLU A 124 -3.10 -16.29 25.81
CA GLU A 124 -3.77 -17.60 25.70
C GLU A 124 -2.74 -18.73 25.88
N PRO A 125 -2.81 -19.52 26.97
CA PRO A 125 -2.00 -20.73 27.07
C PRO A 125 -2.44 -21.73 26.01
N TYR A 126 -1.52 -22.13 25.14
CA TYR A 126 -1.75 -23.20 24.17
C TYR A 126 -2.39 -24.42 24.86
N PRO A 127 -3.54 -24.92 24.40
CA PRO A 127 -4.03 -26.18 24.88
C PRO A 127 -2.97 -27.25 24.56
N ASN A 128 -2.51 -27.96 25.60
CA ASN A 128 -1.54 -29.06 25.47
C ASN A 128 -2.05 -30.07 24.46
N ILE A 129 -1.53 -30.00 23.23
CA ILE A 129 -1.72 -31.06 22.25
C ILE A 129 -0.86 -32.25 22.73
N ALA A 130 -1.48 -33.20 23.38
CA ALA A 130 -0.85 -34.46 23.71
C ALA A 130 -0.50 -35.18 22.42
N ILE A 131 0.79 -35.16 22.04
CA ILE A 131 1.32 -35.96 20.94
C ILE A 131 1.33 -37.42 21.46
N THR A 132 0.31 -38.18 21.14
CA THR A 132 0.33 -39.64 21.31
C THR A 132 1.34 -40.20 20.31
N LYS A 133 2.51 -40.61 20.81
CA LYS A 133 3.45 -41.44 20.04
C LYS A 133 2.78 -42.81 19.80
N GLU A 134 2.27 -43.00 18.60
CA GLU A 134 2.01 -44.38 18.12
C GLU A 134 3.35 -45.03 17.81
N THR A 135 3.73 -46.01 18.61
CA THR A 135 4.85 -46.95 18.35
C THR A 135 4.34 -48.03 17.44
N HIS A 136 4.86 -48.09 16.23
CA HIS A 136 4.87 -49.30 15.40
C HIS A 136 6.27 -49.94 15.43
#